data_d2ab6ce10dec34d3681b6d74a0310386
#
_entry.id   d2ab6ce10dec34d3681b6d74a0310386
#
_cell.length_a   1.000
_cell.length_b   1.000
_cell.length_c   1.000
_cell.angle_alpha   90.00
_cell.angle_beta   90.00
_cell.angle_gamma   90.00
#
_symmetry.space_group_name_H-M   'P 1'
#
loop_
_entity.id
_entity.type
_entity.pdbx_description
1 polymer ?
#
loop_
_entity_poly.entity_id
_entity_poly.type
_entity_poly.pdbx_seq_one_letter_code
_entity_poly.pdbx_strand_id
1 'polypeptide(L)'
;MSSDDWLGIDIFRIEEDNKFTVGDDLYIRFENAKLELGTKATPFVPRPYGEELALCQRYYEEVPAGQQVLGVKDNVNAFIYWNFIVEKRINPTVSFTHPGYDNNHVNAYSNNIELANTPVEIEWTNKRTARMKIPALSSVPIGSAISAFGAITIDAEIY
;
A
#
# COMPACT_ATOMS: atom_id res chain seq x y z
N MET A 1 -1.51 -23.65 18.45
CA MET A 1 -2.25 -23.68 17.18
C MET A 1 -1.28 -24.18 16.15
N SER A 2 -1.61 -25.25 15.43
CA SER A 2 -0.74 -25.74 14.35
C SER A 2 -0.84 -24.79 13.17
N SER A 3 0.20 -24.77 12.31
CA SER A 3 0.24 -23.92 11.12
C SER A 3 -0.87 -24.23 10.09
N ASP A 4 -1.63 -25.29 10.32
CA ASP A 4 -2.67 -25.79 9.41
C ASP A 4 -4.10 -25.49 9.89
N ASP A 5 -4.25 -24.81 11.03
CA ASP A 5 -5.56 -24.39 11.55
C ASP A 5 -6.00 -23.09 10.83
N TRP A 6 -6.72 -23.24 9.74
CA TRP A 6 -7.37 -22.12 9.06
C TRP A 6 -8.90 -22.26 9.13
N LEU A 7 -9.58 -21.11 9.24
CA LEU A 7 -11.02 -21.04 9.27
C LEU A 7 -11.55 -20.95 7.83
N GLY A 8 -12.16 -22.02 7.35
CA GLY A 8 -12.93 -22.00 6.10
C GLY A 8 -14.37 -21.58 6.39
N ILE A 9 -14.89 -20.64 5.59
CA ILE A 9 -16.30 -20.23 5.66
C ILE A 9 -16.96 -20.64 4.35
N ASP A 10 -17.82 -21.65 4.41
CA ASP A 10 -18.67 -22.03 3.28
C ASP A 10 -19.91 -21.15 3.29
N ILE A 11 -20.00 -20.23 2.33
CA ILE A 11 -21.14 -19.33 2.19
C ILE A 11 -22.33 -20.02 1.53
N PHE A 12 -22.07 -21.00 0.64
CA PHE A 12 -23.07 -21.87 0.07
C PHE A 12 -22.44 -23.19 -0.38
N ARG A 13 -23.29 -24.21 -0.48
CA ARG A 13 -22.93 -25.52 -1.01
C ARG A 13 -23.84 -25.85 -2.17
N ILE A 14 -23.28 -26.29 -3.29
CA ILE A 14 -24.03 -26.84 -4.40
C ILE A 14 -24.03 -28.36 -4.23
N GLU A 15 -25.20 -28.95 -3.98
CA GLU A 15 -25.34 -30.39 -3.90
C GLU A 15 -25.49 -30.97 -5.32
N GLU A 16 -25.06 -32.23 -5.52
CA GLU A 16 -24.96 -32.87 -6.85
C GLU A 16 -26.28 -32.92 -7.64
N ASP A 17 -27.41 -32.84 -6.97
CA ASP A 17 -28.74 -32.91 -7.61
C ASP A 17 -29.20 -31.57 -8.20
N ASN A 18 -28.55 -30.47 -7.91
CA ASN A 18 -28.85 -29.15 -8.46
C ASN A 18 -27.97 -28.87 -9.68
N LYS A 19 -28.33 -29.45 -10.81
CA LYS A 19 -27.66 -29.19 -12.09
C LYS A 19 -28.05 -27.83 -12.60
N PHE A 20 -27.11 -26.89 -12.61
CA PHE A 20 -27.23 -25.67 -13.40
C PHE A 20 -26.96 -25.99 -14.85
N THR A 21 -27.89 -25.60 -15.75
CA THR A 21 -27.65 -25.75 -17.17
C THR A 21 -26.71 -24.64 -17.63
N VAL A 22 -25.59 -25.04 -18.24
CA VAL A 22 -24.63 -24.08 -18.82
C VAL A 22 -25.28 -23.44 -20.03
N GLY A 23 -25.61 -22.17 -19.96
CA GLY A 23 -26.24 -21.43 -21.07
C GLY A 23 -27.02 -20.19 -20.63
N ASP A 24 -27.41 -20.11 -19.39
CA ASP A 24 -28.01 -18.91 -18.81
C ASP A 24 -26.94 -18.10 -18.08
N ASP A 25 -27.02 -16.77 -18.16
CA ASP A 25 -26.18 -15.87 -17.40
C ASP A 25 -26.49 -16.01 -15.89
N LEU A 26 -26.03 -17.10 -15.28
CA LEU A 26 -26.22 -17.35 -13.85
C LEU A 26 -25.12 -16.61 -13.08
N TYR A 27 -25.54 -15.66 -12.25
CA TYR A 27 -24.64 -14.98 -11.32
C TYR A 27 -25.18 -15.07 -9.89
N ILE A 28 -24.27 -15.17 -8.95
CA ILE A 28 -24.60 -15.11 -7.52
C ILE A 28 -24.12 -13.75 -7.02
N ARG A 29 -25.07 -12.96 -6.50
CA ARG A 29 -24.78 -11.65 -5.93
C ARG A 29 -24.80 -11.73 -4.42
N PHE A 30 -23.71 -11.31 -3.80
CA PHE A 30 -23.60 -11.17 -2.35
C PHE A 30 -23.72 -9.71 -1.96
N GLU A 31 -24.59 -9.40 -1.02
CA GLU A 31 -24.77 -8.06 -0.49
C GLU A 31 -24.76 -8.13 1.05
N ASN A 32 -24.16 -7.11 1.68
CA ASN A 32 -24.19 -6.93 3.13
C ASN A 32 -23.66 -8.13 3.93
N ALA A 33 -22.56 -8.74 3.46
CA ALA A 33 -21.90 -9.82 4.18
C ALA A 33 -21.28 -9.30 5.49
N LYS A 34 -21.52 -10.01 6.61
CA LYS A 34 -21.01 -9.68 7.93
C LYS A 34 -20.54 -10.93 8.64
N LEU A 35 -19.33 -10.88 9.18
CA LEU A 35 -18.82 -11.89 10.11
C LEU A 35 -18.79 -11.31 11.51
N GLU A 36 -19.44 -11.96 12.47
CA GLU A 36 -19.45 -11.54 13.86
C GLU A 36 -19.37 -12.73 14.82
N LEU A 37 -18.81 -12.48 16.01
CA LEU A 37 -18.81 -13.44 17.10
C LEU A 37 -20.14 -13.37 17.84
N GLY A 38 -20.78 -14.50 18.06
CA GLY A 38 -22.01 -14.56 18.81
C GLY A 38 -22.92 -15.74 18.41
N THR A 39 -24.01 -15.90 19.14
CA THR A 39 -25.01 -16.95 18.91
C THR A 39 -26.19 -16.48 18.07
N LYS A 40 -26.26 -15.19 17.76
CA LYS A 40 -27.36 -14.58 17.01
C LYS A 40 -26.83 -13.52 16.06
N ALA A 41 -27.18 -13.63 14.78
CA ALA A 41 -26.83 -12.62 13.78
C ALA A 41 -27.55 -11.30 14.09
N THR A 42 -26.78 -10.20 14.02
CA THR A 42 -27.33 -8.85 14.14
C THR A 42 -27.50 -8.20 12.77
N PRO A 43 -28.38 -7.19 12.61
CA PRO A 43 -28.53 -6.49 11.34
C PRO A 43 -27.20 -5.94 10.84
N PHE A 44 -27.02 -5.93 9.53
CA PHE A 44 -25.88 -5.26 8.92
C PHE A 44 -26.05 -3.74 9.03
N VAL A 45 -25.06 -3.10 9.64
CA VAL A 45 -24.98 -1.64 9.73
C VAL A 45 -23.73 -1.20 8.99
N PRO A 46 -23.85 -0.51 7.84
CA PRO A 46 -22.68 -0.03 7.12
C PRO A 46 -21.94 1.02 7.96
N ARG A 47 -20.62 0.94 7.94
CA ARG A 47 -19.79 1.98 8.56
C ARG A 47 -19.76 3.23 7.68
N PRO A 48 -19.57 4.42 8.26
CA PRO A 48 -19.26 5.61 7.48
C PRO A 48 -18.02 5.38 6.59
N TYR A 49 -18.07 5.86 5.35
CA TYR A 49 -16.99 5.66 4.38
C TYR A 49 -15.60 6.05 4.92
N GLY A 50 -15.50 7.18 5.64
CA GLY A 50 -14.23 7.63 6.20
C GLY A 50 -13.62 6.69 7.24
N GLU A 51 -14.46 6.05 8.07
CA GLU A 51 -14.00 5.05 9.03
C GLU A 51 -13.51 3.78 8.32
N GLU A 52 -14.25 3.31 7.33
CA GLU A 52 -13.87 2.13 6.55
C GLU A 52 -12.58 2.38 5.77
N LEU A 53 -12.44 3.54 5.14
CA LEU A 53 -11.23 3.95 4.44
C LEU A 53 -10.01 3.97 5.39
N ALA A 54 -10.15 4.55 6.57
CA ALA A 54 -9.08 4.58 7.56
C ALA A 54 -8.67 3.19 8.04
N LEU A 55 -9.64 2.28 8.19
CA LEU A 55 -9.37 0.88 8.53
C LEU A 55 -8.61 0.17 7.40
N CYS A 56 -9.00 0.36 6.14
CA CYS A 56 -8.28 -0.19 4.99
C CYS A 56 -6.86 0.37 4.89
N GLN A 57 -6.67 1.66 5.09
CA GLN A 57 -5.36 2.31 5.06
C GLN A 57 -4.38 1.83 6.14
N ARG A 58 -4.86 1.18 7.20
CA ARG A 58 -3.97 0.52 8.18
C ARG A 58 -3.21 -0.67 7.60
N TYR A 59 -3.74 -1.26 6.54
CA TYR A 59 -3.14 -2.42 5.85
C TYR A 59 -2.41 -2.02 4.58
N TYR A 60 -3.02 -1.17 3.78
CA TYR A 60 -2.50 -0.78 2.48
C TYR A 60 -2.75 0.70 2.21
N GLU A 61 -1.74 1.37 1.69
CA GLU A 61 -1.83 2.77 1.24
C GLU A 61 -1.03 2.91 -0.04
N GLU A 62 -1.59 3.60 -1.00
CA GLU A 62 -0.91 3.94 -2.24
C GLU A 62 -0.91 5.45 -2.45
N VAL A 63 0.27 5.98 -2.72
CA VAL A 63 0.46 7.35 -3.19
C VAL A 63 0.61 7.27 -4.70
N PRO A 64 -0.36 7.80 -5.48
CA PRO A 64 -0.33 7.66 -6.93
C PRO A 64 0.88 8.35 -7.55
N ALA A 65 1.31 7.85 -8.71
CA ALA A 65 2.35 8.47 -9.50
C ALA A 65 1.98 9.92 -9.86
N GLY A 66 2.97 10.82 -9.80
CA GLY A 66 2.78 12.25 -10.04
C GLY A 66 2.69 13.11 -8.77
N GLN A 67 2.57 12.50 -7.60
CA GLN A 67 2.80 13.22 -6.35
C GLN A 67 4.30 13.42 -6.13
N GLN A 68 4.63 14.61 -5.66
CA GLN A 68 6.00 15.00 -5.36
C GLN A 68 6.30 14.76 -3.90
N VAL A 69 7.32 13.96 -3.61
CA VAL A 69 7.86 13.82 -2.26
C VAL A 69 9.12 14.64 -2.12
N LEU A 70 9.25 15.34 -1.00
CA LEU A 70 10.33 16.28 -0.76
C LEU A 70 11.34 15.71 0.22
N GLY A 71 12.61 15.95 -0.06
CA GLY A 71 13.73 15.59 0.80
C GLY A 71 14.80 16.65 0.81
N VAL A 72 15.81 16.44 1.62
CA VAL A 72 16.98 17.33 1.72
C VAL A 72 18.23 16.51 1.55
N LYS A 73 19.17 17.04 0.76
CA LYS A 73 20.48 16.45 0.55
C LYS A 73 21.44 16.79 1.69
N ASP A 74 22.06 15.77 2.26
CA ASP A 74 23.22 15.89 3.14
C ASP A 74 24.54 15.90 2.33
N ASN A 75 25.64 15.40 2.89
CA ASN A 75 26.93 15.35 2.21
C ASN A 75 26.93 14.48 0.95
N VAL A 76 26.27 13.33 0.99
CA VAL A 76 26.32 12.30 -0.07
C VAL A 76 24.96 11.92 -0.58
N ASN A 77 23.96 11.82 0.30
CA ASN A 77 22.64 11.27 0.02
C ASN A 77 21.56 12.33 0.19
N ALA A 78 20.39 12.08 -0.40
CA ALA A 78 19.19 12.80 0.01
C ALA A 78 18.29 11.91 0.82
N PHE A 79 17.63 12.48 1.82
CA PHE A 79 16.70 11.79 2.67
C PHE A 79 15.31 12.37 2.52
N ILE A 80 14.34 11.46 2.37
CA ILE A 80 12.93 11.76 2.27
C ILE A 80 12.23 11.08 3.44
N TYR A 81 11.37 11.82 4.13
CA TYR A 81 10.51 11.27 5.17
C TYR A 81 9.08 11.28 4.68
N TRP A 82 8.45 10.13 4.68
CA TRP A 82 7.05 9.99 4.33
C TRP A 82 6.23 9.56 5.54
N ASN A 83 5.30 10.40 5.95
CA ASN A 83 4.37 10.08 7.01
C ASN A 83 3.11 9.43 6.41
N PHE A 84 2.72 8.29 6.96
CA PHE A 84 1.52 7.58 6.54
C PHE A 84 0.27 8.33 6.97
N ILE A 85 -0.81 8.22 6.20
CA ILE A 85 -2.09 8.87 6.50
C ILE A 85 -2.66 8.36 7.81
N VAL A 86 -2.54 7.03 8.05
CA VAL A 86 -2.94 6.39 9.30
C VAL A 86 -1.83 5.48 9.82
N GLU A 87 -1.82 5.24 11.13
CA GLU A 87 -0.89 4.28 11.74
C GLU A 87 -1.13 2.87 11.19
N LYS A 88 -0.08 2.24 10.67
CA LYS A 88 -0.13 0.91 10.09
C LYS A 88 -0.27 -0.17 11.17
N ARG A 89 -0.86 -1.30 10.78
CA ARG A 89 -1.03 -2.44 11.68
C ARG A 89 0.31 -3.03 12.14
N ILE A 90 1.24 -3.16 11.22
CA ILE A 90 2.62 -3.62 11.44
C ILE A 90 3.57 -2.62 10.78
N ASN A 91 4.88 -2.82 10.91
CA ASN A 91 5.85 -2.07 10.11
C ASN A 91 5.68 -2.48 8.65
N PRO A 92 5.34 -1.55 7.75
CA PRO A 92 5.02 -1.89 6.37
C PRO A 92 6.26 -2.16 5.54
N THR A 93 6.07 -2.91 4.47
CA THR A 93 6.96 -2.90 3.31
C THR A 93 6.63 -1.67 2.47
N VAL A 94 7.64 -0.90 2.13
CA VAL A 94 7.49 0.29 1.27
C VAL A 94 8.25 0.07 -0.02
N SER A 95 7.62 0.37 -1.15
CA SER A 95 8.25 0.28 -2.47
C SER A 95 7.92 1.51 -3.30
N PHE A 96 8.81 1.82 -4.23
CA PHE A 96 8.62 2.85 -5.24
C PHE A 96 8.44 2.21 -6.61
N THR A 97 7.53 2.78 -7.40
CA THR A 97 7.37 2.42 -8.80
C THR A 97 7.25 3.68 -9.65
N HIS A 98 7.89 3.68 -10.80
CA HIS A 98 7.79 4.76 -11.77
C HIS A 98 7.55 4.16 -13.16
N PRO A 99 6.56 4.62 -13.93
CA PRO A 99 6.37 4.17 -15.31
C PRO A 99 7.63 4.42 -16.13
N GLY A 100 8.23 3.36 -16.63
CA GLY A 100 9.44 3.43 -17.47
C GLY A 100 10.77 3.31 -16.74
N TYR A 101 10.78 3.10 -15.44
CA TYR A 101 11.98 2.81 -14.65
C TYR A 101 11.88 1.47 -13.93
N ASP A 102 13.00 0.98 -13.42
CA ASP A 102 13.03 -0.22 -12.59
C ASP A 102 12.32 0.02 -11.24
N ASN A 103 11.91 -1.06 -10.58
CA ASN A 103 11.36 -0.99 -9.23
C ASN A 103 12.34 -0.32 -8.28
N ASN A 104 11.82 0.47 -7.35
CA ASN A 104 12.59 1.30 -6.43
C ASN A 104 13.48 2.35 -7.11
N HIS A 105 13.05 2.85 -8.26
CA HIS A 105 13.64 4.00 -8.93
C HIS A 105 12.61 5.11 -9.10
N VAL A 106 13.10 6.34 -9.09
CA VAL A 106 12.30 7.56 -9.20
C VAL A 106 12.92 8.51 -10.21
N ASN A 107 12.10 9.45 -10.66
CA ASN A 107 12.62 10.65 -11.30
C ASN A 107 12.76 11.74 -10.23
N ALA A 108 13.97 12.20 -9.99
CA ALA A 108 14.26 13.20 -8.98
C ALA A 108 14.74 14.51 -9.62
N TYR A 109 14.42 15.62 -8.97
CA TYR A 109 14.82 16.97 -9.42
C TYR A 109 15.43 17.76 -8.27
N SER A 110 16.47 18.50 -8.57
CA SER A 110 17.06 19.48 -7.67
C SER A 110 17.70 20.62 -8.46
N ASN A 111 17.36 21.87 -8.11
CA ASN A 111 17.95 23.07 -8.75
C ASN A 111 17.92 23.02 -10.29
N ASN A 112 16.80 22.61 -10.88
CA ASN A 112 16.61 22.39 -12.31
C ASN A 112 17.51 21.28 -12.93
N ILE A 113 18.12 20.44 -12.09
CA ILE A 113 18.83 19.24 -12.53
C ILE A 113 17.87 18.08 -12.44
N GLU A 114 17.64 17.40 -13.55
CA GLU A 114 16.90 16.15 -13.60
C GLU A 114 17.84 14.97 -13.33
N LEU A 115 17.44 14.12 -12.42
CA LEU A 115 18.12 12.88 -12.03
C LEU A 115 17.19 11.72 -12.39
N ALA A 116 17.20 11.36 -13.67
CA ALA A 116 16.36 10.30 -14.21
C ALA A 116 16.81 8.93 -13.70
N ASN A 117 15.83 8.01 -13.52
CA ASN A 117 16.06 6.63 -13.09
C ASN A 117 16.97 6.52 -11.85
N THR A 118 16.67 7.31 -10.84
CA THR A 118 17.49 7.38 -9.62
C THR A 118 17.02 6.31 -8.63
N PRO A 119 17.94 5.46 -8.12
CA PRO A 119 17.57 4.44 -7.15
C PRO A 119 17.13 5.05 -5.81
N VAL A 120 16.15 4.44 -5.18
CA VAL A 120 15.67 4.77 -3.83
C VAL A 120 15.82 3.54 -2.94
N GLU A 121 16.46 3.73 -1.81
CA GLU A 121 16.60 2.69 -0.79
C GLU A 121 15.68 3.01 0.39
N ILE A 122 14.93 2.02 0.88
CA ILE A 122 14.20 2.15 2.12
C ILE A 122 15.18 1.90 3.27
N GLU A 123 15.52 2.95 4.01
CA GLU A 123 16.50 2.84 5.09
C GLU A 123 15.90 2.24 6.35
N TRP A 124 14.70 2.67 6.69
CA TRP A 124 13.89 2.07 7.75
C TRP A 124 12.43 2.48 7.64
N THR A 125 11.58 1.68 8.26
CA THR A 125 10.14 1.94 8.41
C THR A 125 9.72 1.70 9.85
N ASN A 126 8.67 2.38 10.26
CA ASN A 126 7.89 2.07 11.43
C ASN A 126 6.40 2.18 11.09
N LYS A 127 5.52 2.02 12.06
CA LYS A 127 4.06 2.04 11.82
C LYS A 127 3.51 3.40 11.35
N ARG A 128 4.27 4.47 11.41
CA ARG A 128 3.81 5.84 11.12
C ARG A 128 4.57 6.53 9.99
N THR A 129 5.80 6.12 9.75
CA THR A 129 6.66 6.81 8.79
C THR A 129 7.67 5.87 8.17
N ALA A 130 8.14 6.21 6.99
CA ALA A 130 9.28 5.61 6.32
C ALA A 130 10.34 6.67 6.07
N ARG A 131 11.61 6.28 6.24
CA ARG A 131 12.76 7.06 5.77
C ARG A 131 13.36 6.40 4.55
N MET A 132 13.45 7.18 3.50
CA MET A 132 13.94 6.77 2.20
C MET A 132 15.21 7.54 1.90
N LYS A 133 16.15 6.87 1.26
CA LYS A 133 17.44 7.42 0.87
C LYS A 133 17.61 7.34 -0.64
N ILE A 134 18.00 8.45 -1.24
CA ILE A 134 18.50 8.52 -2.62
C ILE A 134 20.03 8.62 -2.53
N PRO A 135 20.75 7.56 -2.88
CA PRO A 135 22.22 7.53 -2.72
C PRO A 135 22.97 8.33 -3.78
N ALA A 136 24.20 8.72 -3.45
CA ALA A 136 25.22 9.18 -4.40
C ALA A 136 24.84 10.40 -5.27
N LEU A 137 24.20 11.41 -4.72
CA LEU A 137 23.87 12.66 -5.43
C LEU A 137 25.04 13.65 -5.47
N SER A 138 26.18 13.26 -6.05
CA SER A 138 27.38 14.10 -6.10
C SER A 138 27.23 15.39 -6.92
N SER A 139 26.33 15.39 -7.91
CA SER A 139 26.07 16.55 -8.78
C SER A 139 25.19 17.64 -8.15
N VAL A 140 24.61 17.36 -6.97
CA VAL A 140 23.68 18.27 -6.29
C VAL A 140 24.35 18.89 -5.08
N PRO A 141 24.29 20.22 -4.85
CA PRO A 141 24.87 20.86 -3.67
C PRO A 141 24.26 20.37 -2.34
N ILE A 142 25.07 20.40 -1.27
CA ILE A 142 24.60 20.08 0.08
C ILE A 142 23.51 21.07 0.52
N GLY A 143 22.48 20.56 1.22
CA GLY A 143 21.37 21.37 1.68
C GLY A 143 20.30 21.65 0.61
N SER A 144 20.51 21.19 -0.64
CA SER A 144 19.50 21.36 -1.69
C SER A 144 18.26 20.55 -1.39
N ALA A 145 17.10 21.13 -1.69
CA ALA A 145 15.85 20.40 -1.72
C ALA A 145 15.85 19.43 -2.90
N ILE A 146 15.41 18.21 -2.64
CA ILE A 146 15.20 17.18 -3.65
C ILE A 146 13.69 16.90 -3.72
N SER A 147 13.17 16.87 -4.92
CA SER A 147 11.83 16.35 -5.17
C SER A 147 11.91 15.06 -5.97
N ALA A 148 11.18 14.04 -5.53
CA ALA A 148 11.13 12.76 -6.20
C ALA A 148 9.70 12.45 -6.65
N PHE A 149 9.57 11.84 -7.81
CA PHE A 149 8.31 11.48 -8.44
C PHE A 149 8.25 9.98 -8.66
N GLY A 150 7.17 9.37 -8.24
CA GLY A 150 6.88 7.95 -8.40
C GLY A 150 5.63 7.60 -7.60
N ALA A 151 5.06 6.44 -7.85
CA ALA A 151 4.06 5.89 -6.96
C ALA A 151 4.76 5.25 -5.75
N ILE A 152 4.17 5.40 -4.57
CA ILE A 152 4.67 4.77 -3.34
C ILE A 152 3.61 3.78 -2.88
N THR A 153 4.00 2.53 -2.73
CA THR A 153 3.15 1.49 -2.16
C THR A 153 3.61 1.20 -0.73
N ILE A 154 2.67 1.21 0.19
CA ILE A 154 2.91 0.96 1.61
C ILE A 154 2.02 -0.21 2.02
N ASP A 155 2.64 -1.38 2.16
CA ASP A 155 1.97 -2.65 2.42
C ASP A 155 2.27 -3.14 3.83
N ALA A 156 1.23 -3.24 4.64
CA ALA A 156 1.25 -3.74 6.02
C ALA A 156 0.35 -4.98 6.20
N GLU A 157 0.08 -5.70 5.12
CA GLU A 157 -0.63 -6.96 5.19
C GLU A 157 0.25 -8.05 5.84
N ILE A 158 -0.41 -9.03 6.43
CA ILE A 158 0.25 -10.21 7.00
C ILE A 158 0.01 -11.35 6.02
N TYR A 159 1.06 -11.78 5.38
CA TYR A 159 1.06 -12.96 4.51
C TYR A 159 1.45 -14.20 5.30
#